data_bd5e830d66e507d986ed35eada55898d
#
_entry.id   bd5e830d66e507d986ed35eada55898d
#
_cell.length_a   1.000
_cell.length_b   1.000
_cell.length_c   1.000
_cell.angle_alpha   90.00
_cell.angle_beta   90.00
_cell.angle_gamma   90.00
#
_symmetry.space_group_name_H-M   'P 1'
#
loop_
_entity.id
_entity.type
_entity.pdbx_description
1 polymer ?
#
loop_
_entity_poly.entity_id
_entity_poly.type
_entity_poly.pdbx_seq_one_letter_code
_entity_poly.pdbx_strand_id
1 'polypeptide(L)'
;EAYEKAIELYQEKNDLNFEETPQEQMAAANNLLAIANCYRLSGVEEKAGAYFAEAEAKQKRSGLPMDETYEKRRGLYLRQKMEHAMPPKPKKGGDIRKELEYYSALALSIRNKEGEGQSFAKVLLKTAALHAKLGNQRDTETLLDRVLSIGAKEGIFTTSFGRLCDRVGRIYAEAGSKNKAEATLRQAYQIQTMTEKCMTGQGQALLLRLLQEKGDEKAYFAVKNAGKLE
;
A
#
# COMPACT_ATOMS: atom_id res chain seq x y z
N GLU A 1 22.12 14.60 -24.02
CA GLU A 1 23.52 14.29 -24.36
C GLU A 1 24.05 13.04 -23.64
N ALA A 2 24.08 12.94 -22.29
CA ALA A 2 24.58 11.76 -21.59
C ALA A 2 23.72 10.50 -21.85
N TYR A 3 22.41 10.66 -21.82
CA TYR A 3 21.47 9.55 -22.09
C TYR A 3 21.47 9.13 -23.56
N GLU A 4 21.65 10.04 -24.49
CA GLU A 4 21.76 9.76 -25.93
C GLU A 4 22.97 8.89 -26.22
N LYS A 5 24.16 9.25 -25.71
CA LYS A 5 25.38 8.44 -25.81
C LYS A 5 25.20 7.05 -25.18
N ALA A 6 24.54 6.95 -24.03
CA ALA A 6 24.26 5.66 -23.39
C ALA A 6 23.32 4.80 -24.25
N ILE A 7 22.32 5.40 -24.89
CA ILE A 7 21.40 4.71 -25.80
C ILE A 7 22.16 4.16 -27.00
N GLU A 8 23.00 4.99 -27.67
CA GLU A 8 23.84 4.57 -28.82
C GLU A 8 24.74 3.37 -28.47
N LEU A 9 25.46 3.43 -27.35
CA LEU A 9 26.30 2.33 -26.88
C LEU A 9 25.53 1.04 -26.61
N TYR A 10 24.34 1.12 -26.04
CA TYR A 10 23.50 -0.07 -25.80
C TYR A 10 22.86 -0.58 -27.08
N GLN A 11 22.56 0.27 -28.07
CA GLN A 11 22.07 -0.14 -29.39
C GLN A 11 23.15 -0.85 -30.16
N GLU A 12 24.36 -0.29 -30.27
CA GLU A 12 25.51 -0.95 -30.89
C GLU A 12 25.79 -2.33 -30.28
N LYS A 13 25.72 -2.43 -28.95
CA LYS A 13 25.90 -3.69 -28.25
C LYS A 13 24.78 -4.68 -28.51
N ASN A 14 23.55 -4.22 -28.72
CA ASN A 14 22.41 -5.06 -29.07
C ASN A 14 22.51 -5.58 -30.49
N ASP A 15 22.98 -4.75 -31.41
CA ASP A 15 23.15 -5.11 -32.82
C ASP A 15 24.28 -6.16 -33.03
N LEU A 16 25.24 -6.23 -32.10
CA LEU A 16 26.28 -7.25 -32.08
C LEU A 16 25.83 -8.61 -31.52
N ASN A 17 24.67 -8.69 -30.89
CA ASN A 17 24.12 -9.93 -30.35
C ASN A 17 23.35 -10.68 -31.46
N PHE A 18 23.90 -11.76 -31.98
CA PHE A 18 23.22 -12.71 -32.87
C PHE A 18 22.22 -13.56 -32.04
N GLU A 19 21.04 -13.18 -31.87
CA GLU A 19 19.97 -13.74 -31.03
C GLU A 19 19.65 -15.26 -31.19
N GLU A 20 20.64 -16.09 -31.40
CA GLU A 20 20.49 -17.51 -31.68
C GLU A 20 20.36 -18.34 -30.39
N THR A 21 21.05 -17.95 -29.33
CA THR A 21 21.06 -18.70 -28.08
C THR A 21 20.20 -18.05 -27.01
N PRO A 22 19.66 -18.85 -26.03
CA PRO A 22 18.93 -18.31 -24.88
C PRO A 22 19.73 -17.25 -24.11
N GLN A 23 21.04 -17.41 -24.00
CA GLN A 23 21.93 -16.47 -23.29
C GLN A 23 22.04 -15.14 -24.03
N GLU A 24 22.14 -15.15 -25.36
CA GLU A 24 22.18 -13.95 -26.19
C GLU A 24 20.84 -13.21 -26.16
N GLN A 25 19.73 -13.94 -26.17
CA GLN A 25 18.40 -13.34 -26.02
C GLN A 25 18.26 -12.66 -24.65
N MET A 26 18.76 -13.24 -23.57
CA MET A 26 18.78 -12.63 -22.24
C MET A 26 19.69 -11.40 -22.20
N ALA A 27 20.87 -11.45 -22.83
CA ALA A 27 21.77 -10.30 -22.94
C ALA A 27 21.12 -9.14 -23.70
N ALA A 28 20.45 -9.44 -24.82
CA ALA A 28 19.68 -8.46 -25.59
C ALA A 28 18.54 -7.86 -24.75
N ALA A 29 17.79 -8.67 -24.01
CA ALA A 29 16.76 -8.19 -23.11
C ALA A 29 17.29 -7.22 -22.05
N ASN A 30 18.47 -7.52 -21.48
CA ASN A 30 19.16 -6.64 -20.53
C ASN A 30 19.56 -5.29 -21.16
N ASN A 31 20.06 -5.30 -22.39
CA ASN A 31 20.41 -4.07 -23.11
C ASN A 31 19.17 -3.22 -23.43
N LEU A 32 18.09 -3.85 -23.90
CA LEU A 32 16.83 -3.16 -24.17
C LEU A 32 16.21 -2.53 -22.92
N LEU A 33 16.31 -3.18 -21.75
CA LEU A 33 15.92 -2.57 -20.48
C LEU A 33 16.78 -1.35 -20.12
N ALA A 34 18.07 -1.39 -20.41
CA ALA A 34 18.93 -0.23 -20.19
C ALA A 34 18.53 0.93 -21.10
N ILE A 35 18.25 0.67 -22.38
CA ILE A 35 17.74 1.66 -23.35
C ILE A 35 16.41 2.23 -22.88
N ALA A 36 15.46 1.38 -22.47
CA ALA A 36 14.17 1.80 -21.94
C ALA A 36 14.31 2.76 -20.73
N ASN A 37 15.22 2.44 -19.81
CA ASN A 37 15.50 3.31 -18.65
C ASN A 37 16.11 4.66 -19.08
N CYS A 38 17.02 4.67 -20.08
CA CYS A 38 17.62 5.90 -20.60
C CYS A 38 16.56 6.80 -21.28
N TYR A 39 15.70 6.25 -22.15
CA TYR A 39 14.61 7.00 -22.78
C TYR A 39 13.64 7.58 -21.74
N ARG A 40 13.34 6.80 -20.72
CA ARG A 40 12.47 7.26 -19.66
C ARG A 40 13.08 8.42 -18.85
N LEU A 41 14.37 8.31 -18.50
CA LEU A 41 15.08 9.39 -17.79
C LEU A 41 15.23 10.65 -18.66
N SER A 42 15.21 10.51 -19.98
CA SER A 42 15.18 11.65 -20.92
C SER A 42 13.76 12.18 -21.19
N GLY A 43 12.71 11.58 -20.60
CA GLY A 43 11.32 12.04 -20.76
C GLY A 43 10.62 11.52 -22.02
N VAL A 44 11.20 10.57 -22.77
CA VAL A 44 10.63 10.01 -24.00
C VAL A 44 9.88 8.72 -23.69
N GLU A 45 8.70 8.85 -23.04
CA GLU A 45 7.92 7.73 -22.49
C GLU A 45 7.46 6.70 -23.52
N GLU A 46 7.09 7.14 -24.74
CA GLU A 46 6.62 6.23 -25.80
C GLU A 46 7.73 5.25 -26.22
N LYS A 47 8.94 5.76 -26.49
CA LYS A 47 10.09 4.92 -26.81
C LYS A 47 10.50 4.03 -25.64
N ALA A 48 10.49 4.57 -24.43
CA ALA A 48 10.77 3.81 -23.22
C ALA A 48 9.82 2.61 -23.07
N GLY A 49 8.52 2.81 -23.32
CA GLY A 49 7.50 1.76 -23.29
C GLY A 49 7.72 0.67 -24.34
N ALA A 50 8.06 1.07 -25.58
CA ALA A 50 8.34 0.14 -26.68
C ALA A 50 9.56 -0.76 -26.38
N TYR A 51 10.68 -0.17 -25.96
CA TYR A 51 11.88 -0.93 -25.59
C TYR A 51 11.67 -1.83 -24.36
N PHE A 52 10.88 -1.41 -23.40
CA PHE A 52 10.52 -2.24 -22.24
C PHE A 52 9.71 -3.47 -22.67
N ALA A 53 8.68 -3.29 -23.52
CA ALA A 53 7.87 -4.40 -24.03
C ALA A 53 8.70 -5.40 -24.86
N GLU A 54 9.61 -4.90 -25.66
CA GLU A 54 10.54 -5.74 -26.44
C GLU A 54 11.50 -6.53 -25.53
N ALA A 55 12.04 -5.91 -24.49
CA ALA A 55 12.88 -6.58 -23.49
C ALA A 55 12.13 -7.72 -22.78
N GLU A 56 10.87 -7.50 -22.37
CA GLU A 56 10.03 -8.53 -21.76
C GLU A 56 9.76 -9.70 -22.73
N ALA A 57 9.53 -9.38 -24.01
CA ALA A 57 9.32 -10.41 -25.05
C ALA A 57 10.58 -11.27 -25.28
N LYS A 58 11.76 -10.66 -25.32
CA LYS A 58 13.03 -11.39 -25.48
C LYS A 58 13.38 -12.24 -24.26
N GLN A 59 13.20 -11.70 -23.05
CA GLN A 59 13.38 -12.47 -21.82
C GLN A 59 12.48 -13.72 -21.81
N LYS A 60 11.21 -13.56 -22.18
CA LYS A 60 10.28 -14.69 -22.26
C LYS A 60 10.69 -15.72 -23.31
N ARG A 61 11.22 -15.31 -24.48
CA ARG A 61 11.69 -16.22 -25.53
C ARG A 61 12.95 -16.98 -25.12
N SER A 62 13.83 -16.38 -24.32
CA SER A 62 15.03 -17.04 -23.83
C SER A 62 14.72 -18.27 -22.99
N GLY A 63 13.54 -18.34 -22.35
CA GLY A 63 13.18 -19.41 -21.43
C GLY A 63 14.05 -19.49 -20.16
N LEU A 64 15.03 -18.58 -20.02
CA LEU A 64 15.89 -18.51 -18.84
C LEU A 64 15.19 -17.75 -17.69
N PRO A 65 15.50 -18.10 -16.43
CA PRO A 65 15.09 -17.29 -15.30
C PRO A 65 15.68 -15.87 -15.41
N MET A 66 14.98 -14.88 -14.88
CA MET A 66 15.49 -13.51 -14.83
C MET A 66 16.77 -13.48 -13.97
N ASP A 67 17.85 -12.95 -14.56
CA ASP A 67 19.07 -12.72 -13.78
C ASP A 67 18.94 -11.45 -12.90
N GLU A 68 19.84 -11.30 -11.93
CA GLU A 68 19.83 -10.19 -10.99
C GLU A 68 19.89 -8.81 -11.69
N THR A 69 20.64 -8.73 -12.80
CA THR A 69 20.78 -7.49 -13.58
C THR A 69 19.45 -7.11 -14.25
N TYR A 70 18.77 -8.10 -14.85
CA TYR A 70 17.45 -7.91 -15.46
C TYR A 70 16.43 -7.49 -14.43
N GLU A 71 16.32 -8.20 -13.31
CA GLU A 71 15.40 -7.88 -12.22
C GLU A 71 15.61 -6.46 -11.67
N LYS A 72 16.87 -6.07 -11.46
CA LYS A 72 17.23 -4.74 -10.98
C LYS A 72 16.83 -3.64 -11.97
N ARG A 73 17.12 -3.81 -13.26
CA ARG A 73 16.79 -2.84 -14.33
C ARG A 73 15.27 -2.76 -14.55
N ARG A 74 14.60 -3.91 -14.58
CA ARG A 74 13.15 -4.01 -14.67
C ARG A 74 12.47 -3.32 -13.50
N GLY A 75 12.92 -3.60 -12.30
CA GLY A 75 12.42 -2.97 -11.07
C GLY A 75 12.63 -1.46 -11.05
N LEU A 76 13.76 -0.96 -11.58
CA LEU A 76 14.02 0.47 -11.74
C LEU A 76 13.02 1.13 -12.71
N TYR A 77 12.82 0.52 -13.90
CA TYR A 77 11.87 1.03 -14.89
C TYR A 77 10.44 1.10 -14.33
N LEU A 78 9.97 0.01 -13.72
CA LEU A 78 8.61 -0.05 -13.17
C LEU A 78 8.41 0.95 -12.01
N ARG A 79 9.38 1.07 -11.10
CA ARG A 79 9.33 2.05 -10.00
C ARG A 79 9.18 3.46 -10.52
N GLN A 80 10.02 3.83 -11.48
CA GLN A 80 10.02 5.16 -12.05
C GLN A 80 8.71 5.44 -12.82
N LYS A 81 8.21 4.49 -13.63
CA LYS A 81 6.91 4.60 -14.32
C LYS A 81 5.77 4.89 -13.34
N MET A 82 5.79 4.23 -12.17
CA MET A 82 4.81 4.45 -11.12
C MET A 82 4.95 5.81 -10.45
N GLU A 83 6.16 6.33 -10.28
CA GLU A 83 6.40 7.67 -9.72
C GLU A 83 5.85 8.78 -10.63
N HIS A 84 5.95 8.62 -11.96
CA HIS A 84 5.37 9.55 -12.92
C HIS A 84 3.85 9.40 -13.08
N ALA A 85 3.30 8.22 -12.81
CA ALA A 85 1.86 7.95 -12.85
C ALA A 85 1.14 8.37 -11.55
N MET A 86 1.87 8.83 -10.52
CA MET A 86 1.26 9.32 -9.29
C MET A 86 0.48 10.61 -9.56
N PRO A 87 -0.82 10.64 -9.26
CA PRO A 87 -1.57 11.88 -9.33
C PRO A 87 -0.96 12.92 -8.37
N PRO A 88 -1.08 14.22 -8.66
CA PRO A 88 -0.56 15.27 -7.81
C PRO A 88 -1.17 15.17 -6.41
N LYS A 89 -0.34 15.38 -5.37
CA LYS A 89 -0.81 15.35 -3.99
C LYS A 89 -1.93 16.39 -3.79
N PRO A 90 -3.14 15.98 -3.40
CA PRO A 90 -4.25 16.88 -3.23
C PRO A 90 -4.04 17.82 -2.04
N LYS A 91 -4.64 19.01 -2.10
CA LYS A 91 -4.69 19.91 -0.95
C LYS A 91 -5.52 19.25 0.16
N LYS A 92 -5.09 19.43 1.42
CA LYS A 92 -5.81 18.90 2.59
C LYS A 92 -7.23 19.48 2.65
N GLY A 93 -8.23 18.61 2.73
CA GLY A 93 -9.65 19.03 2.76
C GLY A 93 -10.23 19.41 1.39
N GLY A 94 -9.54 19.01 0.30
CA GLY A 94 -10.03 19.17 -1.06
C GLY A 94 -11.06 18.11 -1.47
N ASP A 95 -11.14 17.83 -2.77
CA ASP A 95 -12.03 16.81 -3.32
C ASP A 95 -11.65 15.40 -2.81
N ILE A 96 -12.57 14.76 -2.09
CA ILE A 96 -12.39 13.44 -1.49
C ILE A 96 -12.07 12.38 -2.57
N ARG A 97 -12.62 12.51 -3.79
CA ARG A 97 -12.36 11.57 -4.88
C ARG A 97 -10.92 11.68 -5.36
N LYS A 98 -10.39 12.90 -5.50
CA LYS A 98 -8.97 13.13 -5.83
C LYS A 98 -8.03 12.66 -4.73
N GLU A 99 -8.42 12.86 -3.45
CA GLU A 99 -7.68 12.29 -2.33
C GLU A 99 -7.67 10.77 -2.40
N LEU A 100 -8.79 10.12 -2.68
CA LEU A 100 -8.90 8.67 -2.81
C LEU A 100 -8.02 8.14 -3.95
N GLU A 101 -8.07 8.76 -5.12
CA GLU A 101 -7.22 8.41 -6.27
C GLU A 101 -5.73 8.48 -5.91
N TYR A 102 -5.29 9.59 -5.30
CA TYR A 102 -3.91 9.75 -4.86
C TYR A 102 -3.48 8.67 -3.86
N TYR A 103 -4.28 8.42 -2.79
CA TYR A 103 -3.90 7.44 -1.78
C TYR A 103 -3.98 6.00 -2.28
N SER A 104 -4.86 5.70 -3.23
CA SER A 104 -4.92 4.39 -3.91
C SER A 104 -3.66 4.15 -4.74
N ALA A 105 -3.24 5.14 -5.53
CA ALA A 105 -1.99 5.07 -6.29
C ALA A 105 -0.77 4.96 -5.37
N LEU A 106 -0.73 5.72 -4.27
CA LEU A 106 0.33 5.67 -3.27
C LEU A 106 0.40 4.29 -2.59
N ALA A 107 -0.73 3.68 -2.27
CA ALA A 107 -0.78 2.33 -1.69
C ALA A 107 -0.13 1.31 -2.64
N LEU A 108 -0.48 1.34 -3.93
CA LEU A 108 0.13 0.48 -4.95
C LEU A 108 1.65 0.71 -5.05
N SER A 109 2.08 1.97 -5.06
CA SER A 109 3.50 2.33 -5.12
C SER A 109 4.28 1.77 -3.92
N ILE A 110 3.77 1.95 -2.70
CA ILE A 110 4.43 1.44 -1.48
C ILE A 110 4.45 -0.08 -1.47
N ARG A 111 3.33 -0.74 -1.80
CA ARG A 111 3.25 -2.20 -1.86
C ARG A 111 4.31 -2.80 -2.79
N ASN A 112 4.53 -2.17 -3.94
CA ASN A 112 5.50 -2.65 -4.94
C ASN A 112 6.96 -2.35 -4.54
N LYS A 113 7.21 -1.30 -3.74
CA LYS A 113 8.56 -0.91 -3.28
C LYS A 113 8.99 -1.62 -2.00
N GLU A 114 8.10 -1.66 -1.03
CA GLU A 114 8.39 -2.03 0.36
C GLU A 114 7.62 -3.30 0.80
N GLY A 115 6.71 -3.79 -0.06
CA GLY A 115 5.80 -4.85 0.31
C GLY A 115 4.66 -4.37 1.22
N GLU A 116 3.99 -5.33 1.88
CA GLU A 116 2.83 -5.08 2.73
C GLU A 116 3.25 -4.90 4.20
N GLY A 117 3.99 -3.83 4.47
CA GLY A 117 4.43 -3.44 5.82
C GLY A 117 3.61 -2.28 6.42
N GLN A 118 4.15 -1.68 7.48
CA GLN A 118 3.51 -0.57 8.21
C GLN A 118 3.20 0.64 7.33
N SER A 119 4.10 1.00 6.41
CA SER A 119 3.90 2.14 5.48
C SER A 119 2.65 1.91 4.63
N PHE A 120 2.50 0.68 4.11
CA PHE A 120 1.33 0.27 3.33
C PHE A 120 0.06 0.32 4.18
N ALA A 121 0.08 -0.26 5.40
CA ALA A 121 -1.07 -0.24 6.31
C ALA A 121 -1.53 1.20 6.66
N LYS A 122 -0.60 2.13 6.87
CA LYS A 122 -0.92 3.55 7.13
C LYS A 122 -1.67 4.20 5.96
N VAL A 123 -1.27 3.91 4.73
CA VAL A 123 -1.93 4.44 3.53
C VAL A 123 -3.29 3.77 3.33
N LEU A 124 -3.39 2.44 3.50
CA LEU A 124 -4.67 1.73 3.44
C LEU A 124 -5.68 2.27 4.47
N LEU A 125 -5.24 2.55 5.69
CA LEU A 125 -6.10 3.12 6.73
C LEU A 125 -6.67 4.49 6.30
N LYS A 126 -5.86 5.30 5.62
CA LYS A 126 -6.32 6.60 5.10
C LYS A 126 -7.28 6.42 3.92
N THR A 127 -6.99 5.49 3.01
CA THR A 127 -7.88 5.13 1.90
C THR A 127 -9.23 4.62 2.42
N ALA A 128 -9.23 3.75 3.43
CA ALA A 128 -10.45 3.25 4.07
C ALA A 128 -11.29 4.38 4.69
N ALA A 129 -10.66 5.34 5.36
CA ALA A 129 -11.37 6.50 5.92
C ALA A 129 -12.02 7.38 4.84
N LEU A 130 -11.41 7.47 3.65
CA LEU A 130 -12.02 8.18 2.52
C LEU A 130 -13.19 7.41 1.92
N HIS A 131 -13.08 6.08 1.79
CA HIS A 131 -14.21 5.23 1.38
C HIS A 131 -15.37 5.31 2.37
N ALA A 132 -15.11 5.32 3.68
CA ALA A 132 -16.14 5.49 4.70
C ALA A 132 -16.92 6.81 4.51
N LYS A 133 -16.21 7.92 4.27
CA LYS A 133 -16.82 9.23 3.99
C LYS A 133 -17.66 9.27 2.70
N LEU A 134 -17.32 8.42 1.73
CA LEU A 134 -18.09 8.26 0.48
C LEU A 134 -19.24 7.26 0.60
N GLY A 135 -19.44 6.64 1.77
CA GLY A 135 -20.48 5.62 1.99
C GLY A 135 -20.14 4.24 1.38
N ASN A 136 -18.91 4.02 0.94
CA ASN A 136 -18.48 2.76 0.35
C ASN A 136 -18.12 1.74 1.44
N GLN A 137 -19.13 1.20 2.13
CA GLN A 137 -18.96 0.31 3.29
C GLN A 137 -18.11 -0.92 2.96
N ARG A 138 -18.40 -1.63 1.87
CA ARG A 138 -17.70 -2.87 1.48
C ARG A 138 -16.19 -2.67 1.28
N ASP A 139 -15.82 -1.61 0.55
CA ASP A 139 -14.41 -1.29 0.30
C ASP A 139 -13.71 -0.88 1.60
N THR A 140 -14.40 -0.10 2.44
CA THR A 140 -13.91 0.27 3.77
C THR A 140 -13.60 -0.96 4.60
N GLU A 141 -14.53 -1.91 4.70
CA GLU A 141 -14.35 -3.14 5.47
C GLU A 141 -13.16 -3.96 4.95
N THR A 142 -13.07 -4.17 3.63
CA THR A 142 -11.98 -4.94 3.02
C THR A 142 -10.60 -4.33 3.33
N LEU A 143 -10.49 -3.01 3.22
CA LEU A 143 -9.23 -2.31 3.51
C LEU A 143 -8.87 -2.36 4.99
N LEU A 144 -9.85 -2.19 5.89
CA LEU A 144 -9.61 -2.23 7.33
C LEU A 144 -9.27 -3.63 7.84
N ASP A 145 -9.91 -4.68 7.33
CA ASP A 145 -9.55 -6.07 7.62
C ASP A 145 -8.09 -6.34 7.22
N ARG A 146 -7.64 -5.80 6.07
CA ARG A 146 -6.23 -5.89 5.63
C ARG A 146 -5.30 -5.13 6.55
N VAL A 147 -5.65 -3.93 6.97
CA VAL A 147 -4.87 -3.11 7.93
C VAL A 147 -4.67 -3.86 9.25
N LEU A 148 -5.74 -4.46 9.80
CA LEU A 148 -5.66 -5.26 11.03
C LEU A 148 -4.77 -6.50 10.85
N SER A 149 -4.89 -7.19 9.71
CA SER A 149 -4.04 -8.34 9.38
C SER A 149 -2.55 -8.00 9.33
N ILE A 150 -2.20 -6.84 8.77
CA ILE A 150 -0.81 -6.36 8.72
C ILE A 150 -0.33 -5.97 10.13
N GLY A 151 -1.13 -5.23 10.88
CA GLY A 151 -0.79 -4.81 12.24
C GLY A 151 -0.61 -5.98 13.20
N ALA A 152 -1.42 -7.03 13.06
CA ALA A 152 -1.35 -8.22 13.89
C ALA A 152 -0.02 -9.01 13.74
N LYS A 153 0.65 -8.92 12.59
CA LYS A 153 1.96 -9.55 12.35
C LYS A 153 3.06 -9.01 13.26
N GLU A 154 2.90 -7.79 13.76
CA GLU A 154 3.87 -7.13 14.66
C GLU A 154 3.60 -7.41 16.14
N GLY A 155 2.52 -8.08 16.46
CA GLY A 155 2.13 -8.49 17.81
C GLY A 155 0.78 -7.90 18.23
N ILE A 156 -0.16 -8.81 18.48
CA ILE A 156 -1.56 -8.47 18.82
C ILE A 156 -1.75 -7.88 20.23
N PHE A 157 -0.77 -8.01 21.11
CA PHE A 157 -0.82 -7.50 22.50
C PHE A 157 0.04 -6.25 22.69
N THR A 158 0.39 -5.53 21.61
CA THR A 158 1.17 -4.31 21.70
C THR A 158 0.28 -3.08 21.83
N THR A 159 0.77 -2.04 22.53
CA THR A 159 0.08 -0.74 22.62
C THR A 159 -0.16 -0.13 21.22
N SER A 160 0.77 -0.38 20.27
CA SER A 160 0.64 0.08 18.88
C SER A 160 -0.55 -0.57 18.19
N PHE A 161 -0.73 -1.87 18.37
CA PHE A 161 -1.87 -2.59 17.82
C PHE A 161 -3.19 -2.19 18.48
N GLY A 162 -3.21 -1.97 19.80
CA GLY A 162 -4.37 -1.45 20.51
C GLY A 162 -4.83 -0.08 19.98
N ARG A 163 -3.88 0.84 19.72
CA ARG A 163 -4.19 2.14 19.08
C ARG A 163 -4.65 2.00 17.63
N LEU A 164 -4.12 1.02 16.91
CA LEU A 164 -4.59 0.71 15.56
C LEU A 164 -6.04 0.23 15.58
N CYS A 165 -6.37 -0.71 16.47
CA CYS A 165 -7.74 -1.21 16.66
C CYS A 165 -8.71 -0.08 17.03
N ASP A 166 -8.32 0.86 17.91
CA ASP A 166 -9.13 2.03 18.25
C ASP A 166 -9.46 2.87 16.99
N ARG A 167 -8.46 3.17 16.18
CA ARG A 167 -8.66 3.95 14.94
C ARG A 167 -9.51 3.20 13.92
N VAL A 168 -9.25 1.91 13.72
CA VAL A 168 -10.01 1.05 12.80
C VAL A 168 -11.45 0.92 13.23
N GLY A 169 -11.70 0.69 14.52
CA GLY A 169 -13.06 0.59 15.08
C GLY A 169 -13.90 1.85 14.83
N ARG A 170 -13.29 3.03 14.97
CA ARG A 170 -13.97 4.30 14.63
C ARG A 170 -14.34 4.43 13.16
N ILE A 171 -13.45 4.03 12.26
CA ILE A 171 -13.72 4.07 10.81
C ILE A 171 -14.80 3.04 10.44
N TYR A 172 -14.82 1.85 11.05
CA TYR A 172 -15.93 0.90 10.88
C TYR A 172 -17.27 1.51 11.28
N ALA A 173 -17.31 2.24 12.40
CA ALA A 173 -18.54 2.91 12.83
C ALA A 173 -18.98 4.01 11.86
N GLU A 174 -18.05 4.82 11.34
CA GLU A 174 -18.31 5.84 10.32
C GLU A 174 -18.85 5.21 9.02
N ALA A 175 -18.41 4.01 8.68
CA ALA A 175 -18.88 3.24 7.53
C ALA A 175 -20.22 2.52 7.77
N GLY A 176 -20.78 2.59 8.98
CA GLY A 176 -22.02 1.91 9.35
C GLY A 176 -21.86 0.44 9.78
N SER A 177 -20.63 -0.08 9.87
CA SER A 177 -20.32 -1.48 10.22
C SER A 177 -20.29 -1.66 11.75
N LYS A 178 -21.42 -1.45 12.42
CA LYS A 178 -21.53 -1.41 13.89
C LYS A 178 -20.96 -2.65 14.59
N ASN A 179 -21.23 -3.85 14.08
CA ASN A 179 -20.75 -5.09 14.71
C ASN A 179 -19.22 -5.20 14.65
N LYS A 180 -18.59 -4.88 13.50
CA LYS A 180 -17.13 -4.85 13.35
C LYS A 180 -16.51 -3.73 14.20
N ALA A 181 -17.15 -2.58 14.26
CA ALA A 181 -16.72 -1.46 15.09
C ALA A 181 -16.67 -1.87 16.56
N GLU A 182 -17.77 -2.45 17.09
CA GLU A 182 -17.83 -2.93 18.47
C GLU A 182 -16.75 -3.97 18.78
N ALA A 183 -16.64 -5.01 17.93
CA ALA A 183 -15.66 -6.08 18.14
C ALA A 183 -14.22 -5.53 18.17
N THR A 184 -13.89 -4.63 17.24
CA THR A 184 -12.56 -4.04 17.14
C THR A 184 -12.26 -3.08 18.29
N LEU A 185 -13.24 -2.29 18.73
CA LEU A 185 -13.09 -1.40 19.88
C LEU A 185 -12.99 -2.17 21.22
N ARG A 186 -13.69 -3.30 21.35
CA ARG A 186 -13.51 -4.21 22.52
C ARG A 186 -12.09 -4.76 22.56
N GLN A 187 -11.54 -5.17 21.40
CA GLN A 187 -10.16 -5.61 21.32
C GLN A 187 -9.17 -4.49 21.69
N ALA A 188 -9.38 -3.29 21.18
CA ALA A 188 -8.60 -2.11 21.57
C ALA A 188 -8.64 -1.86 23.09
N TYR A 189 -9.83 -1.94 23.68
CA TYR A 189 -10.01 -1.78 25.11
C TYR A 189 -9.25 -2.86 25.91
N GLN A 190 -9.38 -4.13 25.54
CA GLN A 190 -8.70 -5.22 26.21
C GLN A 190 -7.18 -5.05 26.17
N ILE A 191 -6.61 -4.73 25.00
CA ILE A 191 -5.16 -4.54 24.84
C ILE A 191 -4.67 -3.35 25.67
N GLN A 192 -5.41 -2.26 25.66
CA GLN A 192 -5.00 -1.04 26.38
C GLN A 192 -5.11 -1.20 27.90
N THR A 193 -6.09 -1.93 28.41
CA THR A 193 -6.17 -2.25 29.83
C THR A 193 -5.04 -3.17 30.28
N MET A 194 -4.63 -4.14 29.43
CA MET A 194 -3.49 -5.04 29.74
C MET A 194 -2.13 -4.32 29.69
N THR A 195 -2.02 -3.24 28.91
CA THR A 195 -0.78 -2.46 28.77
C THR A 195 -0.74 -1.20 29.64
N GLU A 196 -1.67 -1.07 30.58
CA GLU A 196 -1.83 0.07 31.52
C GLU A 196 -1.98 1.44 30.83
N LYS A 197 -2.40 1.47 29.58
CA LYS A 197 -2.62 2.70 28.83
C LYS A 197 -4.07 2.81 28.38
N CYS A 198 -4.77 3.79 28.92
CA CYS A 198 -6.17 4.06 28.63
C CYS A 198 -6.45 4.20 27.13
N MET A 199 -7.60 3.67 26.72
CA MET A 199 -8.17 3.88 25.40
C MET A 199 -8.39 5.39 25.16
N THR A 200 -8.31 5.86 23.91
CA THR A 200 -8.63 7.26 23.61
C THR A 200 -10.07 7.58 24.01
N GLY A 201 -10.30 8.79 24.55
CA GLY A 201 -11.64 9.18 25.00
C GLY A 201 -12.73 9.04 23.94
N GLN A 202 -12.39 9.25 22.65
CA GLN A 202 -13.31 9.08 21.52
C GLN A 202 -13.68 7.62 21.28
N GLY A 203 -12.70 6.71 21.28
CA GLY A 203 -12.94 5.28 21.08
C GLY A 203 -13.73 4.68 22.24
N GLN A 204 -13.42 5.05 23.49
CA GLN A 204 -14.16 4.63 24.67
C GLN A 204 -15.61 5.12 24.65
N ALA A 205 -15.85 6.40 24.34
CA ALA A 205 -17.18 6.96 24.23
C ALA A 205 -18.03 6.25 23.15
N LEU A 206 -17.40 5.95 22.00
CA LEU A 206 -18.04 5.22 20.92
C LEU A 206 -18.39 3.78 21.35
N LEU A 207 -17.46 3.07 22.01
CA LEU A 207 -17.71 1.72 22.50
C LEU A 207 -18.87 1.71 23.51
N LEU A 208 -18.88 2.62 24.47
CA LEU A 208 -19.98 2.75 25.44
C LEU A 208 -21.33 2.96 24.75
N ARG A 209 -21.39 3.82 23.75
CA ARG A 209 -22.60 4.04 22.97
C ARG A 209 -23.05 2.78 22.22
N LEU A 210 -22.16 2.05 21.55
CA LEU A 210 -22.49 0.81 20.85
C LEU A 210 -23.01 -0.27 21.81
N LEU A 211 -22.42 -0.37 23.02
CA LEU A 211 -22.83 -1.31 24.05
C LEU A 211 -24.21 -0.96 24.60
N GLN A 212 -24.49 0.34 24.78
CA GLN A 212 -25.80 0.81 25.22
C GLN A 212 -26.88 0.56 24.16
N GLU A 213 -26.60 0.84 22.88
CA GLU A 213 -27.51 0.54 21.76
C GLU A 213 -27.84 -0.95 21.68
N LYS A 214 -26.89 -1.83 22.03
CA LYS A 214 -27.07 -3.29 22.03
C LYS A 214 -27.73 -3.84 23.28
N GLY A 215 -27.80 -3.06 24.34
CA GLY A 215 -28.32 -3.51 25.63
C GLY A 215 -27.35 -4.38 26.45
N ASP A 216 -26.04 -4.35 26.13
CA ASP A 216 -25.02 -5.09 26.88
C ASP A 216 -24.58 -4.29 28.13
N GLU A 217 -25.46 -4.26 29.12
CA GLU A 217 -25.26 -3.50 30.38
C GLU A 217 -23.98 -3.96 31.11
N LYS A 218 -23.72 -5.28 31.15
CA LYS A 218 -22.54 -5.82 31.85
C LYS A 218 -21.23 -5.28 31.26
N ALA A 219 -21.09 -5.33 29.93
CA ALA A 219 -19.93 -4.80 29.27
C ALA A 219 -19.88 -3.27 29.35
N TYR A 220 -21.01 -2.59 29.25
CA TYR A 220 -21.10 -1.13 29.41
C TYR A 220 -20.51 -0.69 30.76
N PHE A 221 -20.97 -1.28 31.87
CA PHE A 221 -20.48 -0.92 33.20
C PHE A 221 -19.02 -1.29 33.41
N ALA A 222 -18.53 -2.41 32.83
CA ALA A 222 -17.11 -2.79 32.86
C ALA A 222 -16.22 -1.72 32.19
N VAL A 223 -16.60 -1.26 31.01
CA VAL A 223 -15.83 -0.22 30.27
C VAL A 223 -15.94 1.14 30.98
N LYS A 224 -17.13 1.50 31.51
CA LYS A 224 -17.36 2.78 32.18
C LYS A 224 -16.57 2.92 33.47
N ASN A 225 -16.43 1.84 34.23
CA ASN A 225 -15.82 1.88 35.56
C ASN A 225 -14.30 1.67 35.52
N ALA A 226 -13.73 1.09 34.45
CA ALA A 226 -12.31 0.89 34.35
C ALA A 226 -11.48 2.19 34.31
N GLY A 227 -12.06 3.33 33.94
CA GLY A 227 -11.44 4.66 34.00
C GLY A 227 -11.56 5.39 35.34
N LYS A 228 -12.14 4.74 36.37
CA LYS A 228 -12.37 5.33 37.71
C LYS A 228 -11.51 4.71 38.82
N LEU A 229 -10.59 3.83 38.46
CA LEU A 229 -9.70 3.11 39.40
C LEU A 229 -8.34 3.82 39.58
N GLU A 230 -8.28 5.14 39.33
CA GLU A 230 -7.18 6.00 39.74
C GLU A 230 -7.59 6.92 40.88
#